data_79f9dbfeb52db598b2c90b0dc18ad97b
#
_entry.id   79f9dbfeb52db598b2c90b0dc18ad97b
#
_cell.length_a   1.000
_cell.length_b   1.000
_cell.length_c   1.000
_cell.angle_alpha   90.00
_cell.angle_beta   90.00
_cell.angle_gamma   90.00
#
_symmetry.space_group_name_H-M   'P 1'
#
loop_
_entity.id
_entity.type
_entity.pdbx_description
1 polymer ?
#
loop_
_entity_poly.entity_id
_entity_poly.type
_entity_poly.pdbx_seq_one_letter_code
_entity_poly.pdbx_strand_id
1 'polypeptide(L)'
;MLANWDAKLTLGNHDAHLKIFFDPFTCIVYYKEGPISCASIVEPIHLGPMIQKTVHIRFDRMGCGGEQPFVEDQVLKGIVEDGASGTLQYNVRMHIKADYGISVWLYNMVIKSQCPDLKVEFVASNGKGKIIGGQHNCSAPLVEF
;
A
#
# COMPACT_ATOMS: atom_id res chain seq x y z
N MET A 1 -4.22 17.58 2.89
CA MET A 1 -5.03 17.00 1.82
C MET A 1 -5.55 15.63 2.21
N LEU A 2 -6.77 15.31 1.81
CA LEU A 2 -7.42 14.04 2.18
C LEU A 2 -6.74 12.79 1.60
N ALA A 3 -5.80 12.95 0.67
CA ALA A 3 -5.06 11.85 0.05
C ALA A 3 -3.66 11.66 0.65
N ASN A 4 -3.28 12.43 1.66
CA ASN A 4 -1.99 12.32 2.33
C ASN A 4 -2.15 11.58 3.65
N TRP A 5 -1.49 10.46 3.80
CA TRP A 5 -1.52 9.71 5.05
C TRP A 5 -0.35 8.74 5.15
N ASP A 6 0.00 8.42 6.38
CA ASP A 6 1.09 7.49 6.69
C ASP A 6 0.52 6.11 7.03
N ALA A 7 1.25 5.08 6.67
CA ALA A 7 0.87 3.71 6.97
C ALA A 7 2.11 2.85 7.27
N LYS A 8 1.87 1.70 7.88
CA LYS A 8 2.87 0.66 8.05
C LYS A 8 2.48 -0.51 7.16
N LEU A 9 3.38 -0.85 6.24
CA LEU A 9 3.21 -2.00 5.37
C LEU A 9 4.09 -3.13 5.88
N THR A 10 3.49 -4.29 6.15
CA THR A 10 4.22 -5.48 6.56
C THR A 10 4.25 -6.49 5.42
N LEU A 11 5.45 -6.91 5.05
CA LEU A 11 5.68 -7.99 4.11
C LEU A 11 6.23 -9.18 4.88
N GLY A 12 5.64 -10.34 4.68
CA GLY A 12 6.03 -11.55 5.39
C GLY A 12 6.43 -12.67 4.46
N ASN A 13 7.44 -13.44 4.87
CA ASN A 13 7.78 -14.70 4.24
C ASN A 13 7.39 -15.82 5.20
N HIS A 14 6.33 -16.55 4.87
CA HIS A 14 5.82 -17.63 5.71
C HIS A 14 6.40 -18.99 5.38
N ASP A 15 7.30 -19.06 4.41
CA ASP A 15 7.96 -20.32 4.03
C ASP A 15 9.11 -20.61 4.97
N ALA A 16 9.27 -21.88 5.36
CA ALA A 16 10.30 -22.30 6.29
C ALA A 16 11.68 -22.47 5.62
N HIS A 17 11.74 -22.50 4.29
CA HIS A 17 12.95 -22.85 3.56
C HIS A 17 13.34 -21.85 2.48
N LEU A 18 12.36 -21.19 1.86
CA LEU A 18 12.59 -20.29 0.74
C LEU A 18 12.87 -18.87 1.19
N LYS A 19 13.70 -18.17 0.43
CA LYS A 19 13.94 -16.75 0.55
C LYS A 19 13.09 -16.00 -0.47
N ILE A 20 12.70 -14.77 -0.15
CA ILE A 20 11.95 -13.90 -1.06
C ILE A 20 12.69 -12.59 -1.20
N PHE A 21 12.86 -12.14 -2.44
CA PHE A 21 13.48 -10.86 -2.79
C PHE A 21 12.43 -10.02 -3.53
N PHE A 22 11.93 -8.98 -2.88
CA PHE A 22 10.97 -8.06 -3.50
C PHE A 22 11.73 -6.94 -4.21
N ASP A 23 11.41 -6.74 -5.49
CA ASP A 23 11.88 -5.57 -6.23
C ASP A 23 11.18 -4.31 -5.72
N PRO A 24 11.76 -3.12 -5.96
CA PRO A 24 11.04 -1.88 -5.68
C PRO A 24 9.67 -1.85 -6.35
N PHE A 25 8.67 -1.32 -5.66
CA PHE A 25 7.29 -1.30 -6.16
C PHE A 25 6.54 -0.06 -5.68
N THR A 26 5.39 0.16 -6.28
CA THR A 26 4.51 1.28 -5.92
C THR A 26 3.17 0.75 -5.44
N CYS A 27 2.68 1.33 -4.34
CA CYS A 27 1.33 1.11 -3.86
C CYS A 27 0.45 2.26 -4.36
N ILE A 28 -0.69 1.96 -4.94
CA ILE A 28 -1.62 2.96 -5.46
C ILE A 28 -2.89 2.92 -4.63
N VAL A 29 -3.29 4.07 -4.14
CA VAL A 29 -4.53 4.22 -3.37
C VAL A 29 -5.65 4.62 -4.31
N TYR A 30 -6.74 3.88 -4.23
CA TYR A 30 -7.97 4.16 -4.97
C TYR A 30 -9.07 4.57 -4.01
N TYR A 31 -9.80 5.59 -4.39
CA TYR A 31 -11.08 5.93 -3.80
C TYR A 31 -12.17 5.56 -4.80
N LYS A 32 -12.98 4.55 -4.45
CA LYS A 32 -13.87 3.88 -5.43
C LYS A 32 -13.02 3.39 -6.61
N GLU A 33 -13.28 3.85 -7.83
CA GLU A 33 -12.50 3.42 -9.00
C GLU A 33 -11.44 4.44 -9.45
N GLY A 34 -11.27 5.53 -8.69
CA GLY A 34 -10.33 6.60 -9.03
C GLY A 34 -9.03 6.52 -8.25
N PRO A 35 -7.86 6.46 -8.92
CA PRO A 35 -6.57 6.56 -8.22
C PRO A 35 -6.36 7.98 -7.68
N ILE A 36 -5.90 8.09 -6.43
CA ILE A 36 -5.76 9.40 -5.77
C ILE A 36 -4.37 9.69 -5.24
N SER A 37 -3.62 8.67 -4.86
CA SER A 37 -2.25 8.86 -4.36
C SER A 37 -1.46 7.57 -4.46
N CYS A 38 -0.15 7.70 -4.28
CA CYS A 38 0.78 6.57 -4.34
C CYS A 38 1.80 6.65 -3.22
N ALA A 39 2.38 5.48 -2.91
CA ALA A 39 3.58 5.38 -2.09
C ALA A 39 4.57 4.46 -2.82
N SER A 40 5.80 4.90 -2.96
CA SER A 40 6.84 4.12 -3.64
C SER A 40 7.82 3.56 -2.63
N ILE A 41 8.06 2.26 -2.72
CA ILE A 41 9.11 1.58 -1.99
C ILE A 41 10.28 1.43 -2.95
N VAL A 42 11.33 2.25 -2.74
CA VAL A 42 12.44 2.40 -3.71
C VAL A 42 13.58 1.42 -3.46
N GLU A 43 13.65 0.82 -2.29
CA GLU A 43 14.69 -0.15 -1.97
C GLU A 43 14.16 -1.58 -2.05
N PRO A 44 14.95 -2.52 -2.60
CA PRO A 44 14.56 -3.93 -2.60
C PRO A 44 14.46 -4.46 -1.17
N ILE A 45 13.54 -5.37 -0.95
CA ILE A 45 13.32 -5.99 0.36
C ILE A 45 13.67 -7.47 0.27
N HIS A 46 14.57 -7.92 1.13
CA HIS A 46 15.00 -9.31 1.18
C HIS A 46 14.48 -9.94 2.48
N LEU A 47 13.72 -11.02 2.35
CA LEU A 47 13.18 -11.76 3.49
C LEU A 47 13.69 -13.18 3.49
N GLY A 48 14.42 -13.56 4.54
CA GLY A 48 14.75 -14.97 4.80
C GLY A 48 13.53 -15.77 5.21
N PRO A 49 13.69 -17.11 5.38
CA PRO A 49 12.58 -17.96 5.81
C PRO A 49 11.95 -17.51 7.12
N MET A 50 10.63 -17.46 7.17
CA MET A 50 9.86 -17.10 8.36
C MET A 50 10.12 -15.68 8.89
N ILE A 51 10.66 -14.81 8.05
CA ILE A 51 10.96 -13.42 8.43
C ILE A 51 9.90 -12.49 7.86
N GLN A 52 9.55 -11.47 8.64
CA GLN A 52 8.70 -10.37 8.18
C GLN A 52 9.40 -9.04 8.41
N LYS A 53 9.04 -8.06 7.61
CA LYS A 53 9.55 -6.70 7.71
C LYS A 53 8.43 -5.70 7.58
N THR A 54 8.41 -4.73 8.47
CA THR A 54 7.46 -3.62 8.43
C THR A 54 8.19 -2.38 7.96
N VAL A 55 7.63 -1.71 6.95
CA VAL A 55 8.15 -0.45 6.44
C VAL A 55 7.12 0.64 6.64
N HIS A 56 7.58 1.84 6.99
CA HIS A 56 6.74 3.02 7.05
C HIS A 56 6.64 3.61 5.65
N ILE A 57 5.42 3.85 5.20
CA ILE A 57 5.17 4.44 3.89
C ILE A 57 4.28 5.66 4.04
N ARG A 58 4.47 6.60 3.13
CA ARG A 58 3.67 7.81 3.06
C ARG A 58 2.97 7.86 1.72
N PHE A 59 1.66 7.93 1.78
CA PHE A 59 0.85 8.12 0.59
C PHE A 59 0.64 9.61 0.36
N ASP A 60 1.01 10.06 -0.82
CA ASP A 60 0.74 11.40 -1.29
C ASP A 60 0.73 11.40 -2.83
N ARG A 61 0.37 12.54 -3.42
CA ARG A 61 0.35 12.64 -4.88
C ARG A 61 1.74 12.59 -5.49
N MET A 62 2.75 12.99 -4.72
CA MET A 62 4.15 12.98 -5.16
C MET A 62 4.77 11.58 -5.10
N GLY A 63 4.19 10.67 -4.33
CA GLY A 63 4.68 9.29 -4.21
C GLY A 63 4.62 8.49 -5.50
N CYS A 64 3.91 8.96 -6.51
CA CYS A 64 3.86 8.37 -7.83
C CYS A 64 5.04 8.77 -8.73
N GLY A 65 5.99 9.54 -8.22
CA GLY A 65 7.11 10.05 -8.98
C GLY A 65 6.69 11.11 -9.98
N GLY A 66 7.22 11.05 -11.20
CA GLY A 66 6.86 11.97 -12.26
C GLY A 66 5.46 11.78 -12.85
N GLU A 67 4.86 10.63 -12.58
CA GLU A 67 3.52 10.29 -13.07
C GLU A 67 2.52 10.35 -11.94
N GLN A 68 2.00 11.53 -11.67
CA GLN A 68 0.96 11.69 -10.66
C GLN A 68 -0.39 11.24 -11.23
N PRO A 69 -1.21 10.53 -10.45
CA PRO A 69 -2.54 10.18 -10.92
C PRO A 69 -3.37 11.44 -11.13
N PHE A 70 -4.07 11.48 -12.24
CA PHE A 70 -5.06 12.52 -12.50
C PHE A 70 -6.30 12.21 -11.65
N VAL A 71 -6.62 13.10 -10.73
CA VAL A 71 -7.80 12.94 -9.88
C VAL A 71 -8.95 13.67 -10.52
N GLU A 72 -9.96 12.94 -10.96
CA GLU A 72 -11.14 13.49 -11.56
C GLU A 72 -11.96 14.31 -10.56
N ASP A 73 -12.63 15.37 -11.05
CA ASP A 73 -13.44 16.24 -10.19
C ASP A 73 -14.53 15.48 -9.43
N GLN A 74 -15.13 14.47 -10.05
CA GLN A 74 -16.16 13.65 -9.41
C GLN A 74 -15.59 12.86 -8.21
N VAL A 75 -14.36 12.37 -8.34
CA VAL A 75 -13.67 11.66 -7.25
C VAL A 75 -13.38 12.62 -6.10
N LEU A 76 -12.85 13.81 -6.42
CA LEU A 76 -12.57 14.83 -5.41
C LEU A 76 -13.84 15.23 -4.67
N LYS A 77 -14.94 15.43 -5.40
CA LYS A 77 -16.22 15.79 -4.83
C LYS A 77 -16.74 14.70 -3.89
N GLY A 78 -16.63 13.43 -4.29
CA GLY A 78 -16.99 12.30 -3.46
C GLY A 78 -16.18 12.23 -2.17
N ILE A 79 -14.86 12.47 -2.27
CA ILE A 79 -13.98 12.49 -1.10
C ILE A 79 -14.39 13.60 -0.12
N VAL A 80 -14.69 14.80 -0.64
CA VAL A 80 -15.13 15.91 0.22
C VAL A 80 -16.44 15.60 0.91
N GLU A 81 -17.41 15.06 0.18
CA GLU A 81 -18.73 14.70 0.73
C GLU A 81 -18.62 13.61 1.80
N ASP A 82 -17.90 12.53 1.50
CA ASP A 82 -17.74 11.41 2.42
C ASP A 82 -16.82 11.77 3.59
N GLY A 83 -15.81 12.62 3.34
CA GLY A 83 -14.88 13.11 4.34
C GLY A 83 -15.52 13.98 5.40
N ALA A 84 -16.71 14.51 5.16
CA ALA A 84 -17.46 15.28 6.15
C ALA A 84 -17.79 14.48 7.40
N SER A 85 -17.81 13.14 7.30
CA SER A 85 -17.97 12.24 8.46
C SER A 85 -16.68 12.02 9.24
N GLY A 86 -15.52 12.49 8.71
CA GLY A 86 -14.20 12.30 9.32
C GLY A 86 -13.52 10.99 8.97
N THR A 87 -14.20 10.08 8.28
CA THR A 87 -13.66 8.76 7.91
C THR A 87 -13.91 8.47 6.44
N LEU A 88 -12.86 8.01 5.76
CA LEU A 88 -12.93 7.59 4.35
C LEU A 88 -12.46 6.14 4.23
N GLN A 89 -13.04 5.42 3.27
CA GLN A 89 -12.61 4.08 2.92
C GLN A 89 -11.83 4.11 1.61
N TYR A 90 -10.64 3.50 1.64
CA TYR A 90 -9.76 3.39 0.49
C TYR A 90 -9.49 1.95 0.13
N ASN A 91 -9.09 1.73 -1.12
CA ASN A 91 -8.57 0.47 -1.62
C ASN A 91 -7.13 0.70 -2.06
N VAL A 92 -6.22 -0.11 -1.58
CA VAL A 92 -4.81 -0.03 -1.98
C VAL A 92 -4.50 -1.22 -2.89
N ARG A 93 -3.88 -0.95 -4.03
CA ARG A 93 -3.47 -1.97 -4.99
C ARG A 93 -1.97 -1.92 -5.20
N MET A 94 -1.38 -3.10 -5.27
CA MET A 94 0.06 -3.27 -5.46
C MET A 94 0.34 -4.33 -6.51
N HIS A 95 1.39 -4.11 -7.28
CA HIS A 95 1.90 -5.05 -8.26
C HIS A 95 3.39 -5.21 -7.98
N ILE A 96 3.77 -6.32 -7.35
CA ILE A 96 5.11 -6.51 -6.84
C ILE A 96 5.80 -7.62 -7.62
N LYS A 97 6.95 -7.31 -8.20
CA LYS A 97 7.82 -8.33 -8.79
C LYS A 97 8.74 -8.85 -7.70
N ALA A 98 8.86 -10.16 -7.59
CA ALA A 98 9.69 -10.78 -6.60
C ALA A 98 10.36 -12.04 -7.15
N ASP A 99 11.48 -12.40 -6.55
CA ASP A 99 12.15 -13.67 -6.78
C ASP A 99 12.08 -14.50 -5.49
N TYR A 100 11.81 -15.78 -5.62
CA TYR A 100 11.82 -16.67 -4.48
C TYR A 100 12.60 -17.93 -4.80
N GLY A 101 13.22 -18.52 -3.80
CA GLY A 101 13.97 -19.73 -4.01
C GLY A 101 14.96 -20.06 -2.91
N ILE A 102 15.83 -21.01 -3.19
CA ILE A 102 16.89 -21.49 -2.31
C ILE A 102 18.22 -21.32 -3.03
N SER A 103 19.19 -20.68 -2.37
CA SER A 103 20.55 -20.48 -2.89
C SER A 103 20.51 -19.73 -4.23
N VAL A 104 21.05 -20.34 -5.30
CA VAL A 104 21.10 -19.76 -6.65
C VAL A 104 19.86 -20.10 -7.50
N TRP A 105 19.00 -20.95 -6.99
CA TRP A 105 17.78 -21.36 -7.69
C TRP A 105 16.64 -20.41 -7.34
N LEU A 106 16.46 -19.38 -8.18
CA LEU A 106 15.44 -18.36 -7.99
C LEU A 106 14.38 -18.44 -9.07
N TYR A 107 13.13 -18.30 -8.66
CA TYR A 107 11.96 -18.24 -9.54
C TYR A 107 11.33 -16.86 -9.49
N ASN A 108 11.02 -16.31 -10.65
CA ASN A 108 10.33 -15.03 -10.74
C ASN A 108 8.85 -15.21 -10.43
N MET A 109 8.29 -14.28 -9.67
CA MET A 109 6.86 -14.24 -9.38
C MET A 109 6.35 -12.81 -9.44
N VAL A 110 5.07 -12.66 -9.69
CA VAL A 110 4.38 -11.39 -9.64
C VAL A 110 3.26 -11.50 -8.63
N ILE A 111 3.28 -10.62 -7.63
CA ILE A 111 2.27 -10.58 -6.59
C ILE A 111 1.35 -9.41 -6.88
N LYS A 112 0.10 -9.71 -7.21
CA LYS A 112 -0.96 -8.71 -7.33
C LYS A 112 -1.76 -8.72 -6.04
N SER A 113 -1.69 -7.66 -5.29
CA SER A 113 -2.32 -7.58 -3.99
C SER A 113 -3.29 -6.41 -3.93
N GLN A 114 -4.40 -6.61 -3.25
CA GLN A 114 -5.38 -5.57 -2.95
C GLN A 114 -5.65 -5.58 -1.44
N CYS A 115 -5.73 -4.38 -0.89
CA CYS A 115 -6.11 -4.17 0.50
C CYS A 115 -7.41 -3.35 0.48
N PRO A 116 -8.57 -4.01 0.39
CA PRO A 116 -9.85 -3.30 0.28
C PRO A 116 -10.31 -2.76 1.63
N ASP A 117 -11.17 -1.76 1.58
CA ASP A 117 -11.91 -1.24 2.73
C ASP A 117 -11.03 -0.73 3.87
N LEU A 118 -9.87 -0.15 3.52
CA LEU A 118 -9.05 0.52 4.51
C LEU A 118 -9.72 1.81 4.95
N LYS A 119 -10.04 1.89 6.23
CA LYS A 119 -10.66 3.09 6.83
C LYS A 119 -9.58 4.03 7.31
N VAL A 120 -9.64 5.27 6.88
CA VAL A 120 -8.70 6.30 7.27
C VAL A 120 -9.48 7.44 7.94
N GLU A 121 -9.09 7.75 9.17
CA GLU A 121 -9.63 8.88 9.92
C GLU A 121 -8.68 10.07 9.79
N PHE A 122 -9.22 11.21 9.42
CA PHE A 122 -8.42 12.43 9.27
C PHE A 122 -8.61 13.36 10.47
N VAL A 123 -7.48 13.85 10.97
CA VAL A 123 -7.47 14.85 12.03
C VAL A 123 -7.71 16.22 11.40
N ALA A 124 -8.79 16.89 11.79
CA ALA A 124 -9.24 18.14 11.19
C ALA A 124 -8.20 19.27 11.27
N SER A 125 -7.33 19.25 12.29
CA SER A 125 -6.35 20.30 12.52
C SER A 125 -5.14 20.28 11.58
N ASN A 126 -4.77 19.12 11.02
CA ASN A 126 -3.57 19.00 10.21
C ASN A 126 -3.76 18.29 8.87
N GLY A 127 -4.94 17.77 8.59
CA GLY A 127 -5.24 17.06 7.35
C GLY A 127 -4.54 15.73 7.18
N LYS A 128 -3.88 15.22 8.22
CA LYS A 128 -3.21 13.92 8.18
C LYS A 128 -4.19 12.80 8.49
N GLY A 129 -4.04 11.67 7.77
CA GLY A 129 -4.87 10.51 7.96
C GLY A 129 -4.19 9.44 8.81
N LYS A 130 -5.01 8.65 9.47
CA LYS A 130 -4.57 7.49 10.25
C LYS A 130 -5.48 6.32 9.95
N ILE A 131 -4.88 5.16 9.68
CA ILE A 131 -5.64 3.92 9.49
C ILE A 131 -6.24 3.51 10.84
N ILE A 132 -7.54 3.23 10.83
CA ILE A 132 -8.26 2.77 12.02
C ILE A 132 -8.74 1.33 11.80
N GLY A 133 -9.13 0.67 12.89
CA GLY A 133 -9.65 -0.71 12.85
C GLY A 133 -8.58 -1.78 12.96
N GLY A 134 -7.33 -1.42 13.29
CA GLY A 134 -6.24 -2.37 13.49
C GLY A 134 -5.60 -2.86 12.20
N GLN A 135 -5.02 -4.05 12.27
CA GLN A 135 -4.26 -4.64 11.18
C GLN A 135 -5.18 -5.20 10.09
N HIS A 136 -4.86 -4.92 8.83
CA HIS A 136 -5.63 -5.38 7.68
C HIS A 136 -4.78 -6.29 6.80
N ASN A 137 -5.27 -7.50 6.55
CA ASN A 137 -4.64 -8.43 5.62
C ASN A 137 -5.06 -8.09 4.20
N CYS A 138 -4.11 -8.06 3.29
CA CYS A 138 -4.35 -7.87 1.87
C CYS A 138 -4.66 -9.22 1.19
N SER A 139 -5.09 -9.19 -0.07
CA SER A 139 -5.46 -10.40 -0.80
C SER A 139 -4.30 -11.39 -0.98
N ALA A 140 -3.05 -10.89 -1.02
CA ALA A 140 -1.87 -11.75 -0.95
C ALA A 140 -1.51 -11.96 0.52
N PRO A 141 -1.38 -13.21 1.00
CA PRO A 141 -1.11 -13.47 2.43
C PRO A 141 0.24 -12.98 2.91
N LEU A 142 1.13 -12.58 2.00
CA LEU A 142 2.45 -12.04 2.32
C LEU A 142 2.44 -10.55 2.63
N VAL A 143 1.30 -9.87 2.43
CA VAL A 143 1.20 -8.40 2.52
C VAL A 143 0.06 -8.02 3.44
N GLU A 144 0.31 -7.09 4.36
CA GLU A 144 -0.70 -6.56 5.27
C GLU A 144 -0.40 -5.09 5.65
N PHE A 145 -1.44 -4.41 5.98
CA PHE A 145 -1.35 -3.04 6.50
C PHE A 145 -1.69 -2.97 7.99
#